data_480c8ff47a94bca70645b0416edead28
#
_entry.id   480c8ff47a94bca70645b0416edead28
#
_cell.length_a   1.000
_cell.length_b   1.000
_cell.length_c   1.000
_cell.angle_alpha   90.00
_cell.angle_beta   90.00
_cell.angle_gamma   90.00
#
_symmetry.space_group_name_H-M   'P 1'
#
loop_
_entity.id
_entity.type
_entity.pdbx_description
1 polymer ?
#
loop_
_entity_poly.entity_id
_entity_poly.type
_entity_poly.pdbx_seq_one_letter_code
_entity_poly.pdbx_strand_id
1 'polypeptide(L)'
;MRADAPTPNSQAGLFYKLKAASGDRFENEVRFFERVGEASSSSPPDPIAGHTPRYFGVVEREGQQYLKMGSVTEGFERPHLLDIKMGVRCYTEEETTKTKLRKDLYERLVTMGESHHLTELEKEQKAITKSRWMELRDAMSSTTTLGFRIDAVLTPSGHKTAFKSNLFRVHDPSEVVVELRAFLPTLAACAAAGNGAHPRAIAARFVELLGALDADLRASTVFGAHEFIGSTLFFVADANGGAGVWMIDFGITRVGPEGGLQHDVPWVLGNREDGYMIGLARLTAAW
;
A
#
# COMPACT_ATOMS: atom_id res chain seq x y z
N MET A 1 -8.05 3.74 6.08
CA MET A 1 -8.94 4.36 5.07
C MET A 1 -10.37 4.27 5.57
N ARG A 2 -11.07 5.37 5.78
CA ARG A 2 -12.54 5.34 5.83
C ARG A 2 -12.98 5.21 4.38
N ALA A 3 -13.62 4.11 4.03
CA ALA A 3 -14.43 4.03 2.82
C ALA A 3 -15.66 4.91 3.10
N ASP A 4 -15.52 6.20 2.88
CA ASP A 4 -16.68 7.05 2.75
C ASP A 4 -17.39 6.64 1.46
N ALA A 5 -18.70 6.47 1.58
CA ALA A 5 -19.59 6.21 0.45
C ALA A 5 -19.25 7.15 -0.73
N PRO A 6 -19.48 6.75 -1.98
CA PRO A 6 -19.13 7.56 -3.14
C PRO A 6 -19.73 8.96 -2.96
N THR A 7 -18.86 9.93 -2.76
CA THR A 7 -19.28 11.34 -2.74
C THR A 7 -19.93 11.68 -4.09
N PRO A 8 -21.05 12.41 -4.12
CA PRO A 8 -21.89 12.60 -5.32
C PRO A 8 -21.26 13.43 -6.44
N ASN A 9 -19.93 13.45 -6.59
CA ASN A 9 -19.22 14.23 -7.61
C ASN A 9 -17.97 13.52 -8.19
N SER A 10 -17.96 12.18 -8.32
CA SER A 10 -16.97 11.55 -9.18
C SER A 10 -17.36 11.79 -10.64
N GLN A 11 -16.73 12.76 -11.30
CA GLN A 11 -16.66 12.74 -12.76
C GLN A 11 -16.08 11.39 -13.17
N ALA A 12 -16.72 10.68 -14.12
CA ALA A 12 -16.24 9.39 -14.58
C ALA A 12 -14.73 9.46 -14.84
N GLY A 13 -13.98 8.48 -14.33
CA GLY A 13 -12.55 8.39 -14.51
C GLY A 13 -11.66 9.21 -13.57
N LEU A 14 -12.20 9.90 -12.58
CA LEU A 14 -11.43 10.73 -11.64
C LEU A 14 -11.60 10.28 -10.19
N PHE A 15 -10.52 10.38 -9.42
CA PHE A 15 -10.49 10.16 -7.97
C PHE A 15 -9.98 11.42 -7.25
N TYR A 16 -10.62 11.78 -6.15
CA TYR A 16 -10.29 12.94 -5.33
C TYR A 16 -9.93 12.50 -3.92
N LYS A 17 -8.67 12.67 -3.52
CA LYS A 17 -8.18 12.35 -2.17
C LYS A 17 -8.14 13.61 -1.33
N LEU A 18 -8.97 13.66 -0.29
CA LEU A 18 -9.06 14.80 0.62
C LEU A 18 -7.78 14.99 1.42
N LYS A 19 -7.31 16.23 1.56
CA LYS A 19 -6.25 16.61 2.50
C LYS A 19 -6.72 16.36 3.94
N ALA A 20 -5.93 15.59 4.70
CA ALA A 20 -6.19 15.40 6.12
C ALA A 20 -5.95 16.72 6.89
N ALA A 21 -6.68 16.91 7.99
CA ALA A 21 -6.64 18.14 8.79
C ALA A 21 -5.26 18.43 9.44
N SER A 22 -4.37 17.45 9.51
CA SER A 22 -3.05 17.63 10.14
C SER A 22 -1.98 16.73 9.52
N GLY A 23 -0.75 17.21 9.54
CA GLY A 23 0.46 16.52 9.08
C GLY A 23 0.84 16.87 7.65
N ASP A 24 2.04 16.49 7.26
CA ASP A 24 2.70 16.80 5.98
C ASP A 24 2.50 15.72 4.89
N ARG A 25 1.63 14.74 5.17
CA ARG A 25 1.42 13.60 4.25
C ARG A 25 0.86 14.01 2.90
N PHE A 26 -0.03 14.99 2.91
CA PHE A 26 -0.62 15.50 1.67
C PHE A 26 0.46 16.18 0.81
N GLU A 27 1.25 17.05 1.42
CA GLU A 27 2.34 17.79 0.77
C GLU A 27 3.45 16.85 0.26
N ASN A 28 3.75 15.77 1.01
CA ASN A 28 4.70 14.75 0.56
C ASN A 28 4.19 14.02 -0.68
N GLU A 29 2.90 13.66 -0.69
CA GLU A 29 2.27 12.98 -1.83
C GLU A 29 2.19 13.90 -3.06
N VAL A 30 1.89 15.20 -2.87
CA VAL A 30 1.95 16.21 -3.94
C VAL A 30 3.35 16.26 -4.54
N ARG A 31 4.38 16.46 -3.70
CA ARG A 31 5.79 16.54 -4.16
C ARG A 31 6.23 15.30 -4.91
N PHE A 32 5.83 14.13 -4.45
CA PHE A 32 6.15 12.89 -5.13
C PHE A 32 5.52 12.83 -6.52
N PHE A 33 4.22 13.14 -6.66
CA PHE A 33 3.55 13.16 -7.96
C PHE A 33 4.10 14.23 -8.90
N GLU A 34 4.47 15.40 -8.40
CA GLU A 34 5.15 16.44 -9.18
C GLU A 34 6.49 15.93 -9.70
N ARG A 35 7.29 15.25 -8.85
CA ARG A 35 8.55 14.65 -9.25
C ARG A 35 8.39 13.56 -10.31
N VAL A 36 7.38 12.69 -10.18
CA VAL A 36 7.02 11.71 -11.21
C VAL A 36 6.64 12.40 -12.52
N GLY A 37 5.86 13.49 -12.46
CA GLY A 37 5.46 14.27 -13.62
C GLY A 37 6.65 14.91 -14.35
N GLU A 38 7.60 15.49 -13.61
CA GLU A 38 8.85 16.04 -14.17
C GLU A 38 9.67 14.94 -14.86
N ALA A 39 9.87 13.82 -14.19
CA ALA A 39 10.65 12.70 -14.70
C ALA A 39 9.98 12.00 -15.91
N SER A 40 8.64 12.04 -15.99
CA SER A 40 7.89 11.56 -17.16
C SER A 40 8.09 12.43 -18.40
N SER A 41 8.49 13.69 -18.21
CA SER A 41 8.77 14.64 -19.29
C SER A 41 10.22 14.57 -19.78
N SER A 42 11.07 13.73 -19.15
CA SER A 42 12.45 13.49 -19.57
C SER A 42 12.51 12.58 -20.80
N SER A 43 13.70 12.45 -21.41
CA SER A 43 13.92 11.56 -22.55
C SER A 43 15.12 10.63 -22.27
N PRO A 44 14.92 9.33 -22.05
CA PRO A 44 13.62 8.64 -21.95
C PRO A 44 12.83 9.03 -20.68
N PRO A 45 11.50 8.88 -20.69
CA PRO A 45 10.68 9.12 -19.50
C PRO A 45 10.98 8.06 -18.42
N ASP A 46 10.89 8.48 -17.14
CA ASP A 46 11.06 7.55 -16.01
C ASP A 46 9.90 6.54 -15.97
N PRO A 47 10.18 5.23 -15.94
CA PRO A 47 9.15 4.19 -16.08
C PRO A 47 8.16 4.11 -14.91
N ILE A 48 8.49 4.65 -13.72
CA ILE A 48 7.59 4.62 -12.55
C ILE A 48 6.23 5.28 -12.85
N ALA A 49 6.20 6.24 -13.77
CA ALA A 49 4.99 6.94 -14.15
C ALA A 49 3.89 6.02 -14.70
N GLY A 50 4.27 4.92 -15.34
CA GLY A 50 3.35 3.89 -15.82
C GLY A 50 2.67 3.08 -14.70
N HIS A 51 3.21 3.14 -13.49
CA HIS A 51 2.76 2.36 -12.34
C HIS A 51 2.06 3.21 -11.26
N THR A 52 1.88 4.50 -11.48
CA THR A 52 1.17 5.41 -10.57
C THR A 52 -0.11 5.93 -11.20
N PRO A 53 -1.13 6.32 -10.41
CA PRO A 53 -2.29 7.01 -10.95
C PRO A 53 -1.87 8.30 -11.65
N ARG A 54 -2.50 8.61 -12.79
CA ARG A 54 -2.25 9.87 -13.48
C ARG A 54 -2.64 11.05 -12.57
N TYR A 55 -1.70 11.96 -12.29
CA TYR A 55 -1.90 13.12 -11.45
C TYR A 55 -2.34 14.34 -12.25
N PHE A 56 -3.34 15.08 -11.74
CA PHE A 56 -3.91 16.28 -12.38
C PHE A 56 -3.79 17.53 -11.50
N GLY A 57 -2.99 17.47 -10.45
CA GLY A 57 -2.77 18.60 -9.57
C GLY A 57 -3.64 18.60 -8.31
N VAL A 58 -3.52 19.67 -7.54
CA VAL A 58 -4.34 19.96 -6.37
C VAL A 58 -5.52 20.83 -6.81
N VAL A 59 -6.70 20.53 -6.32
CA VAL A 59 -7.91 21.32 -6.54
C VAL A 59 -8.54 21.68 -5.21
N GLU A 60 -9.18 22.84 -5.16
CA GLU A 60 -9.96 23.29 -4.00
C GLU A 60 -11.46 23.14 -4.31
N ARG A 61 -12.21 22.58 -3.36
CA ARG A 61 -13.67 22.46 -3.41
C ARG A 61 -14.23 22.71 -2.01
N GLU A 62 -15.17 23.61 -1.88
CA GLU A 62 -15.84 23.93 -0.61
C GLU A 62 -14.84 24.27 0.52
N GLY A 63 -13.76 25.01 0.21
CA GLY A 63 -12.71 25.35 1.16
C GLY A 63 -11.80 24.21 1.59
N GLN A 64 -11.88 23.04 0.93
CA GLN A 64 -11.03 21.88 1.18
C GLN A 64 -10.13 21.57 -0.03
N GLN A 65 -8.90 21.14 0.25
CA GLN A 65 -7.93 20.76 -0.78
C GLN A 65 -8.02 19.25 -1.06
N TYR A 66 -7.93 18.89 -2.34
CA TYR A 66 -7.94 17.51 -2.82
C TYR A 66 -6.81 17.28 -3.83
N LEU A 67 -6.18 16.12 -3.74
CA LEU A 67 -5.41 15.55 -4.85
C LEU A 67 -6.41 15.06 -5.91
N LYS A 68 -6.28 15.56 -7.14
CA LYS A 68 -7.04 15.10 -8.29
C LYS A 68 -6.20 14.10 -9.08
N MET A 69 -6.71 12.87 -9.23
CA MET A 69 -6.01 11.77 -9.89
C MET A 69 -6.96 11.01 -10.82
N GLY A 70 -6.38 10.24 -11.75
CA GLY A 70 -7.12 9.23 -12.49
C GLY A 70 -7.62 8.11 -11.57
N SER A 71 -8.83 7.64 -11.80
CA SER A 71 -9.37 6.49 -11.08
C SER A 71 -8.73 5.21 -11.62
N VAL A 72 -8.02 4.46 -10.78
CA VAL A 72 -7.44 3.16 -11.14
C VAL A 72 -8.49 2.05 -11.28
N THR A 73 -9.74 2.32 -10.91
CA THR A 73 -10.86 1.39 -11.07
C THR A 73 -11.71 1.70 -12.31
N GLU A 74 -11.34 2.72 -13.09
CA GLU A 74 -12.03 3.05 -14.33
C GLU A 74 -11.93 1.89 -15.34
N GLY A 75 -13.05 1.54 -15.97
CA GLY A 75 -13.13 0.45 -16.94
C GLY A 75 -13.32 -0.95 -16.33
N PHE A 76 -13.25 -1.09 -14.99
CA PHE A 76 -13.56 -2.35 -14.32
C PHE A 76 -15.04 -2.41 -13.91
N GLU A 77 -15.66 -3.58 -14.09
CA GLU A 77 -17.04 -3.82 -13.71
C GLU A 77 -17.11 -4.57 -12.38
N ARG A 78 -17.76 -3.96 -11.36
CA ARG A 78 -17.85 -4.51 -9.99
C ARG A 78 -16.49 -5.00 -9.47
N PRO A 79 -15.48 -4.11 -9.40
CA PRO A 79 -14.11 -4.52 -9.17
C PRO A 79 -13.91 -5.16 -7.79
N HIS A 80 -13.04 -6.15 -7.77
CA HIS A 80 -12.37 -6.64 -6.59
C HIS A 80 -11.14 -5.77 -6.34
N LEU A 81 -10.92 -5.32 -5.11
CA LEU A 81 -9.82 -4.43 -4.72
C LEU A 81 -8.99 -5.08 -3.62
N LEU A 82 -7.67 -4.99 -3.74
CA LEU A 82 -6.73 -5.52 -2.75
C LEU A 82 -5.65 -4.47 -2.47
N ASP A 83 -5.54 -4.07 -1.19
CA ASP A 83 -4.53 -3.13 -0.68
C ASP A 83 -3.41 -3.93 -0.02
N ILE A 84 -2.22 -3.89 -0.60
CA ILE A 84 -1.01 -4.51 -0.06
C ILE A 84 0.01 -3.43 0.28
N LYS A 85 0.26 -3.25 1.58
CA LYS A 85 1.31 -2.34 2.05
C LYS A 85 2.68 -2.96 1.87
N MET A 86 3.57 -2.21 1.21
CA MET A 86 4.89 -2.66 0.82
C MET A 86 5.97 -2.23 1.82
N GLY A 87 7.07 -2.97 1.82
CA GLY A 87 8.26 -2.71 2.63
C GLY A 87 8.33 -3.55 3.91
N VAL A 88 9.53 -3.62 4.49
CA VAL A 88 9.83 -4.40 5.70
C VAL A 88 9.48 -3.66 7.00
N ARG A 89 9.10 -2.40 6.91
CA ARG A 89 8.68 -1.53 8.02
C ARG A 89 7.66 -0.49 7.57
N CYS A 90 6.84 -0.01 8.50
CA CYS A 90 5.80 0.98 8.23
C CYS A 90 6.04 2.33 8.93
N TYR A 91 7.27 2.58 9.40
CA TYR A 91 7.69 3.80 10.10
C TYR A 91 9.02 4.31 9.55
N THR A 92 9.24 5.61 9.65
CA THR A 92 10.51 6.24 9.27
C THR A 92 11.52 6.17 10.41
N GLU A 93 12.81 6.33 10.11
CA GLU A 93 13.85 6.36 11.14
C GLU A 93 13.66 7.52 12.13
N GLU A 94 13.18 8.69 11.67
CA GLU A 94 12.88 9.82 12.58
C GLU A 94 11.72 9.50 13.54
N GLU A 95 10.84 8.55 13.21
CA GLU A 95 9.79 8.12 14.15
C GLU A 95 10.36 7.31 15.30
N THR A 96 11.50 6.63 15.14
CA THR A 96 12.14 5.85 16.21
C THR A 96 12.72 6.73 17.31
N THR A 97 13.05 8.00 17.00
CA THR A 97 13.58 8.95 18.00
C THR A 97 12.50 9.61 18.85
N LYS A 98 11.22 9.45 18.50
CA LYS A 98 10.10 10.08 19.22
C LYS A 98 9.74 9.29 20.48
N THR A 99 9.96 9.90 21.64
CA THR A 99 9.77 9.28 22.97
C THR A 99 8.40 9.55 23.59
N LYS A 100 7.51 10.29 22.89
CA LYS A 100 6.17 10.60 23.42
C LYS A 100 5.36 9.32 23.68
N LEU A 101 4.99 9.12 24.94
CA LEU A 101 4.15 8.01 25.36
C LEU A 101 2.68 8.23 24.96
N ARG A 102 2.02 7.16 24.52
CA ARG A 102 0.67 7.12 24.00
C ARG A 102 -0.13 6.04 24.74
N LYS A 103 -1.06 6.45 25.57
CA LYS A 103 -1.98 5.56 26.30
C LYS A 103 -2.97 4.87 25.34
N ASP A 104 -3.49 5.62 24.39
CA ASP A 104 -4.42 5.11 23.38
C ASP A 104 -3.87 3.95 22.53
N LEU A 105 -2.55 3.96 22.24
CA LEU A 105 -1.89 2.87 21.53
C LEU A 105 -1.69 1.64 22.41
N TYR A 106 -1.39 1.84 23.70
CA TYR A 106 -1.35 0.77 24.70
C TYR A 106 -2.73 0.10 24.84
N GLU A 107 -3.78 0.89 25.07
CA GLU A 107 -5.16 0.40 25.19
C GLU A 107 -5.60 -0.38 23.96
N ARG A 108 -5.23 0.12 22.78
CA ARG A 108 -5.50 -0.58 21.52
C ARG A 108 -4.84 -1.95 21.45
N LEU A 109 -3.57 -2.07 21.85
CA LEU A 109 -2.84 -3.34 21.90
C LEU A 109 -3.49 -4.33 22.88
N VAL A 110 -3.88 -3.86 24.07
CA VAL A 110 -4.59 -4.66 25.06
C VAL A 110 -5.94 -5.14 24.52
N THR A 111 -6.70 -4.25 23.87
CA THR A 111 -8.02 -4.60 23.28
C THR A 111 -7.90 -5.63 22.16
N MET A 112 -6.77 -5.63 21.43
CA MET A 112 -6.46 -6.64 20.41
C MET A 112 -6.05 -8.00 20.98
N GLY A 113 -5.87 -8.12 22.32
CA GLY A 113 -5.40 -9.34 22.99
C GLY A 113 -3.89 -9.56 22.90
N GLU A 114 -3.12 -8.54 22.50
CA GLU A 114 -1.68 -8.62 22.22
C GLU A 114 -0.81 -8.10 23.39
N SER A 115 -1.37 -8.05 24.61
CA SER A 115 -0.68 -7.55 25.81
C SER A 115 0.56 -8.37 26.21
N HIS A 116 0.71 -9.59 25.71
CA HIS A 116 1.88 -10.44 25.93
C HIS A 116 3.17 -9.89 25.26
N HIS A 117 3.05 -9.02 24.28
CA HIS A 117 4.17 -8.32 23.65
C HIS A 117 4.69 -7.11 24.45
N LEU A 118 3.97 -6.71 25.50
CA LEU A 118 4.33 -5.56 26.35
C LEU A 118 5.39 -5.96 27.39
N THR A 119 6.38 -5.09 27.58
CA THR A 119 7.33 -5.19 28.69
C THR A 119 6.64 -4.85 30.01
N GLU A 120 7.23 -5.24 31.15
CA GLU A 120 6.68 -4.89 32.50
C GLU A 120 6.61 -3.38 32.71
N LEU A 121 7.61 -2.63 32.22
CA LEU A 121 7.61 -1.16 32.26
C LEU A 121 6.46 -0.56 31.45
N GLU A 122 6.19 -1.08 30.24
CA GLU A 122 5.07 -0.63 29.41
C GLU A 122 3.72 -0.93 30.07
N LYS A 123 3.60 -2.07 30.78
CA LYS A 123 2.39 -2.43 31.55
C LYS A 123 2.18 -1.52 32.75
N GLU A 124 3.26 -1.17 33.48
CA GLU A 124 3.20 -0.23 34.61
C GLU A 124 2.80 1.18 34.16
N GLN A 125 3.42 1.69 33.09
CA GLN A 125 3.16 3.01 32.55
C GLN A 125 1.82 3.11 31.80
N LYS A 126 1.23 1.96 31.40
CA LYS A 126 0.03 1.87 30.56
C LYS A 126 0.11 2.76 29.31
N ALA A 127 1.29 2.82 28.71
CA ALA A 127 1.58 3.64 27.55
C ALA A 127 2.80 3.09 26.80
N ILE A 128 2.81 3.27 25.47
CA ILE A 128 3.91 2.91 24.57
C ILE A 128 4.21 4.06 23.62
N THR A 129 5.40 4.09 23.02
CA THR A 129 5.70 5.07 21.95
C THR A 129 4.98 4.69 20.65
N LYS A 130 4.87 5.65 19.75
CA LYS A 130 4.31 5.38 18.41
C LYS A 130 5.19 4.39 17.62
N SER A 131 6.52 4.53 17.69
CA SER A 131 7.45 3.60 17.04
C SER A 131 7.26 2.18 17.57
N ARG A 132 7.20 2.00 18.89
CA ARG A 132 6.96 0.70 19.53
C ARG A 132 5.67 0.03 19.05
N TRP A 133 4.58 0.81 18.95
CA TRP A 133 3.32 0.34 18.36
C TRP A 133 3.50 -0.15 16.92
N MET A 134 4.23 0.62 16.08
CA MET A 134 4.44 0.28 14.68
C MET A 134 5.34 -0.95 14.52
N GLU A 135 6.40 -1.06 15.31
CA GLU A 135 7.26 -2.25 15.38
C GLU A 135 6.47 -3.52 15.73
N LEU A 136 5.65 -3.45 16.79
CA LEU A 136 4.81 -4.59 17.20
C LEU A 136 3.81 -4.97 16.09
N ARG A 137 3.17 -3.99 15.47
CA ARG A 137 2.23 -4.22 14.36
C ARG A 137 2.92 -4.87 13.16
N ASP A 138 4.12 -4.43 12.83
CA ASP A 138 4.90 -4.99 11.72
C ASP A 138 5.34 -6.42 12.04
N ALA A 139 5.74 -6.69 13.29
CA ALA A 139 6.11 -8.03 13.76
C ALA A 139 4.93 -9.01 13.84
N MET A 140 3.71 -8.52 14.13
CA MET A 140 2.48 -9.33 14.15
C MET A 140 1.93 -9.62 12.74
N SER A 141 2.47 -9.02 11.71
CA SER A 141 2.05 -9.20 10.31
C SER A 141 3.19 -9.75 9.45
N SER A 142 2.93 -9.98 8.20
CA SER A 142 3.95 -10.40 7.23
C SER A 142 4.94 -9.29 6.84
N THR A 143 4.81 -8.07 7.36
CA THR A 143 5.67 -6.92 7.02
C THR A 143 7.16 -7.24 7.21
N THR A 144 7.56 -7.67 8.40
CA THR A 144 8.98 -7.95 8.70
C THR A 144 9.51 -9.21 8.03
N THR A 145 8.67 -10.20 7.82
CA THR A 145 9.07 -11.52 7.27
C THR A 145 8.98 -11.59 5.76
N LEU A 146 7.94 -11.00 5.17
CA LEU A 146 7.70 -11.05 3.73
C LEU A 146 8.01 -9.75 3.00
N GLY A 147 8.16 -8.62 3.71
CA GLY A 147 8.35 -7.30 3.10
C GLY A 147 7.06 -6.70 2.53
N PHE A 148 5.91 -7.26 2.91
CA PHE A 148 4.60 -6.71 2.59
C PHE A 148 3.55 -7.27 3.57
N ARG A 149 2.36 -6.65 3.62
CA ARG A 149 1.18 -7.22 4.29
C ARG A 149 -0.10 -6.86 3.56
N ILE A 150 -1.11 -7.70 3.67
CA ILE A 150 -2.46 -7.43 3.18
C ILE A 150 -3.16 -6.50 4.18
N ASP A 151 -3.54 -5.30 3.76
CA ASP A 151 -4.18 -4.29 4.62
C ASP A 151 -5.72 -4.28 4.44
N ALA A 152 -6.20 -4.49 3.22
CA ALA A 152 -7.63 -4.62 2.94
C ALA A 152 -7.92 -5.47 1.69
N VAL A 153 -9.06 -6.14 1.72
CA VAL A 153 -9.65 -6.84 0.58
C VAL A 153 -11.10 -6.41 0.46
N LEU A 154 -11.49 -5.89 -0.69
CA LEU A 154 -12.88 -5.58 -1.02
C LEU A 154 -13.31 -6.40 -2.24
N THR A 155 -14.36 -7.17 -2.09
CA THR A 155 -14.99 -7.93 -3.17
C THR A 155 -16.48 -7.62 -3.22
N PRO A 156 -17.21 -7.96 -4.28
CA PRO A 156 -18.67 -7.82 -4.31
C PRO A 156 -19.39 -8.58 -3.19
N SER A 157 -18.74 -9.58 -2.58
CA SER A 157 -19.28 -10.39 -1.47
C SER A 157 -18.93 -9.86 -0.08
N GLY A 158 -18.00 -8.92 0.04
CA GLY A 158 -17.64 -8.38 1.36
C GLY A 158 -16.35 -7.57 1.40
N HIS A 159 -16.11 -6.97 2.56
CA HIS A 159 -14.93 -6.16 2.84
C HIS A 159 -14.23 -6.66 4.09
N LYS A 160 -12.95 -7.01 3.93
CA LYS A 160 -12.02 -7.36 5.03
C LYS A 160 -11.03 -6.22 5.23
N THR A 161 -10.65 -5.93 6.46
CA THR A 161 -9.59 -4.97 6.80
C THR A 161 -8.63 -5.57 7.81
N ALA A 162 -7.42 -5.00 7.89
CA ALA A 162 -6.37 -5.46 8.79
C ALA A 162 -6.87 -5.73 10.21
N PHE A 163 -7.65 -4.81 10.81
CA PHE A 163 -8.06 -4.92 12.21
C PHE A 163 -9.44 -5.56 12.42
N LYS A 164 -10.41 -5.29 11.54
CA LYS A 164 -11.76 -5.83 11.71
C LYS A 164 -11.87 -7.32 11.34
N SER A 165 -11.02 -7.77 10.44
CA SER A 165 -11.03 -9.14 9.91
C SER A 165 -9.74 -9.90 10.18
N ASN A 166 -8.92 -9.43 11.12
CA ASN A 166 -7.65 -10.02 11.54
C ASN A 166 -6.62 -10.23 10.41
N LEU A 167 -6.71 -9.51 9.27
CA LEU A 167 -5.72 -9.59 8.20
C LEU A 167 -4.30 -9.21 8.67
N PHE A 168 -4.18 -8.40 9.74
CA PHE A 168 -2.88 -8.08 10.32
C PHE A 168 -2.14 -9.30 10.89
N ARG A 169 -2.84 -10.42 11.14
CA ARG A 169 -2.27 -11.69 11.63
C ARG A 169 -1.88 -12.66 10.51
N VAL A 170 -2.17 -12.30 9.27
CA VAL A 170 -1.71 -13.06 8.10
C VAL A 170 -0.21 -12.82 7.93
N HIS A 171 0.62 -13.78 8.26
CA HIS A 171 2.08 -13.66 8.22
C HIS A 171 2.79 -14.88 7.61
N ASP A 172 2.12 -16.02 7.49
CA ASP A 172 2.63 -17.18 6.81
C ASP A 172 2.38 -17.10 5.29
N PRO A 173 3.34 -17.48 4.43
CA PRO A 173 3.13 -17.49 2.98
C PRO A 173 1.90 -18.27 2.53
N SER A 174 1.56 -19.37 3.19
CA SER A 174 0.37 -20.18 2.86
C SER A 174 -0.93 -19.44 3.18
N GLU A 175 -0.98 -18.69 4.27
CA GLU A 175 -2.12 -17.83 4.63
C GLU A 175 -2.29 -16.67 3.64
N VAL A 176 -1.18 -16.07 3.21
CA VAL A 176 -1.17 -15.04 2.16
C VAL A 176 -1.81 -15.58 0.87
N VAL A 177 -1.40 -16.76 0.42
CA VAL A 177 -1.96 -17.41 -0.78
C VAL A 177 -3.48 -17.63 -0.66
N VAL A 178 -3.98 -17.97 0.54
CA VAL A 178 -5.43 -18.11 0.78
C VAL A 178 -6.16 -16.78 0.56
N GLU A 179 -5.63 -15.67 1.08
CA GLU A 179 -6.25 -14.35 0.91
C GLU A 179 -6.13 -13.83 -0.54
N LEU A 180 -5.00 -14.07 -1.23
CA LEU A 180 -4.85 -13.75 -2.65
C LEU A 180 -5.87 -14.51 -3.52
N ARG A 181 -6.10 -15.79 -3.24
CA ARG A 181 -7.13 -16.59 -3.93
C ARG A 181 -8.54 -16.10 -3.63
N ALA A 182 -8.82 -15.71 -2.38
CA ALA A 182 -10.12 -15.17 -1.97
C ALA A 182 -10.42 -13.80 -2.59
N PHE A 183 -9.40 -13.05 -2.96
CA PHE A 183 -9.53 -11.78 -3.68
C PHE A 183 -9.97 -12.00 -5.13
N LEU A 184 -9.55 -13.07 -5.80
CA LEU A 184 -9.87 -13.30 -7.21
C LEU A 184 -11.39 -13.48 -7.43
N PRO A 185 -11.94 -13.05 -8.58
CA PRO A 185 -13.28 -13.41 -8.98
C PRO A 185 -13.46 -14.93 -8.98
N THR A 186 -14.63 -15.41 -8.54
CA THR A 186 -14.93 -16.84 -8.55
C THR A 186 -15.10 -17.36 -9.98
N LEU A 187 -14.89 -18.67 -10.18
CA LEU A 187 -15.13 -19.30 -11.48
C LEU A 187 -16.59 -19.10 -11.95
N ALA A 188 -17.54 -19.13 -11.02
CA ALA A 188 -18.95 -18.89 -11.31
C ALA A 188 -19.20 -17.45 -11.76
N ALA A 189 -18.54 -16.45 -11.13
CA ALA A 189 -18.64 -15.05 -11.54
C ALA A 189 -18.06 -14.82 -12.94
N CYS A 190 -16.88 -15.42 -13.23
CA CYS A 190 -16.28 -15.33 -14.56
C CYS A 190 -17.15 -16.02 -15.63
N ALA A 191 -17.73 -17.17 -15.32
CA ALA A 191 -18.65 -17.86 -16.22
C ALA A 191 -19.91 -17.03 -16.52
N ALA A 192 -20.46 -16.36 -15.48
CA ALA A 192 -21.62 -15.47 -15.61
C ALA A 192 -21.34 -14.21 -16.46
N ALA A 193 -20.10 -13.75 -16.50
CA ALA A 193 -19.66 -12.61 -17.35
C ALA A 193 -19.66 -12.98 -18.86
N GLY A 194 -19.58 -14.26 -19.18
CA GLY A 194 -19.82 -14.77 -20.54
C GLY A 194 -18.72 -14.50 -21.58
N ASN A 195 -17.55 -13.99 -21.17
CA ASN A 195 -16.46 -13.60 -22.07
C ASN A 195 -15.24 -14.57 -22.04
N GLY A 196 -15.38 -15.74 -21.38
CA GLY A 196 -14.32 -16.73 -21.28
C GLY A 196 -13.22 -16.43 -20.26
N ALA A 197 -13.39 -15.40 -19.43
CA ALA A 197 -12.44 -15.09 -18.36
C ALA A 197 -12.34 -16.27 -17.36
N HIS A 198 -11.15 -16.40 -16.75
CA HIS A 198 -10.89 -17.46 -15.77
C HIS A 198 -9.99 -16.93 -14.64
N PRO A 199 -10.27 -17.26 -13.35
CA PRO A 199 -9.48 -16.78 -12.22
C PRO A 199 -7.96 -17.02 -12.35
N ARG A 200 -7.56 -18.17 -12.89
CA ARG A 200 -6.14 -18.49 -13.14
C ARG A 200 -5.48 -17.57 -14.16
N ALA A 201 -6.22 -17.15 -15.21
CA ALA A 201 -5.70 -16.21 -16.19
C ALA A 201 -5.51 -14.82 -15.58
N ILE A 202 -6.43 -14.40 -14.70
CA ILE A 202 -6.31 -13.16 -13.93
C ILE A 202 -5.08 -13.20 -13.01
N ALA A 203 -4.87 -14.32 -12.30
CA ALA A 203 -3.69 -14.52 -11.45
C ALA A 203 -2.39 -14.48 -12.27
N ALA A 204 -2.34 -15.18 -13.41
CA ALA A 204 -1.19 -15.13 -14.33
C ALA A 204 -0.89 -13.71 -14.82
N ARG A 205 -1.95 -12.94 -15.10
CA ARG A 205 -1.79 -11.53 -15.49
C ARG A 205 -1.18 -10.69 -14.37
N PHE A 206 -1.49 -10.94 -13.10
CA PHE A 206 -0.82 -10.27 -11.99
C PHE A 206 0.68 -10.60 -11.91
N VAL A 207 1.08 -11.84 -12.14
CA VAL A 207 2.50 -12.22 -12.21
C VAL A 207 3.22 -11.45 -13.32
N GLU A 208 2.62 -11.31 -14.52
CA GLU A 208 3.17 -10.52 -15.61
C GLU A 208 3.31 -9.03 -15.24
N LEU A 209 2.25 -8.44 -14.64
CA LEU A 209 2.26 -7.04 -14.20
C LEU A 209 3.31 -6.78 -13.13
N LEU A 210 3.47 -7.69 -12.15
CA LEU A 210 4.49 -7.58 -11.12
C LEU A 210 5.90 -7.74 -11.68
N GLY A 211 6.09 -8.61 -12.69
CA GLY A 211 7.37 -8.74 -13.39
C GLY A 211 7.75 -7.48 -14.19
N ALA A 212 6.78 -6.85 -14.85
CA ALA A 212 6.99 -5.57 -15.52
C ALA A 212 7.31 -4.46 -14.50
N LEU A 213 6.57 -4.42 -13.39
CA LEU A 213 6.82 -3.47 -12.30
C LEU A 213 8.25 -3.63 -11.74
N ASP A 214 8.70 -4.87 -11.47
CA ASP A 214 10.07 -5.12 -10.96
C ASP A 214 11.12 -4.55 -11.92
N ALA A 215 10.99 -4.83 -13.21
CA ALA A 215 11.94 -4.33 -14.22
C ALA A 215 11.94 -2.80 -14.30
N ASP A 216 10.77 -2.17 -14.28
CA ASP A 216 10.61 -0.74 -14.39
C ASP A 216 11.09 0.00 -13.13
N LEU A 217 10.84 -0.54 -11.93
CA LEU A 217 11.33 0.05 -10.68
C LEU A 217 12.86 -0.01 -10.59
N ARG A 218 13.49 -1.10 -11.04
CA ARG A 218 14.97 -1.18 -11.11
C ARG A 218 15.57 -0.18 -12.10
N ALA A 219 14.84 0.19 -13.14
CA ALA A 219 15.26 1.19 -14.12
C ALA A 219 14.92 2.63 -13.71
N SER A 220 14.05 2.82 -12.70
CA SER A 220 13.55 4.14 -12.31
C SER A 220 14.55 4.90 -11.45
N THR A 221 14.94 6.08 -11.91
CA THR A 221 15.76 7.01 -11.10
C THR A 221 14.96 7.64 -9.97
N VAL A 222 13.67 7.85 -10.17
CA VAL A 222 12.76 8.36 -9.14
C VAL A 222 12.60 7.33 -8.04
N PHE A 223 12.43 6.03 -8.36
CA PHE A 223 12.33 4.99 -7.36
C PHE A 223 13.61 4.90 -6.53
N GLY A 224 14.77 4.76 -7.14
CA GLY A 224 16.05 4.68 -6.44
C GLY A 224 16.39 5.91 -5.58
N ALA A 225 15.81 7.07 -5.89
CA ALA A 225 16.06 8.31 -5.14
C ALA A 225 15.10 8.52 -3.95
N HIS A 226 14.11 7.66 -3.72
CA HIS A 226 13.09 7.88 -2.68
C HIS A 226 12.94 6.66 -1.77
N GLU A 227 12.71 6.91 -0.48
CA GLU A 227 12.30 5.94 0.53
C GLU A 227 10.77 5.78 0.50
N PHE A 228 10.28 4.54 0.33
CA PHE A 228 8.85 4.23 0.26
C PHE A 228 8.35 3.58 1.55
N ILE A 229 7.79 4.38 2.46
CA ILE A 229 7.21 3.91 3.72
C ILE A 229 5.70 3.98 3.65
N GLY A 230 5.04 2.84 3.89
CA GLY A 230 3.59 2.76 3.94
C GLY A 230 2.88 2.96 2.60
N SER A 231 3.63 2.93 1.49
CA SER A 231 3.04 2.87 0.15
C SER A 231 2.34 1.55 -0.08
N THR A 232 1.46 1.53 -1.06
CA THR A 232 0.60 0.39 -1.38
C THR A 232 0.83 -0.06 -2.81
N LEU A 233 0.88 -1.37 -3.04
CA LEU A 233 0.48 -1.96 -4.30
C LEU A 233 -1.03 -2.23 -4.26
N PHE A 234 -1.75 -1.57 -5.13
CA PHE A 234 -3.20 -1.64 -5.23
C PHE A 234 -3.59 -2.48 -6.43
N PHE A 235 -4.21 -3.62 -6.16
CA PHE A 235 -4.65 -4.58 -7.17
C PHE A 235 -6.13 -4.38 -7.45
N VAL A 236 -6.48 -4.42 -8.71
CA VAL A 236 -7.86 -4.37 -9.20
C VAL A 236 -8.10 -5.53 -10.13
N ALA A 237 -9.19 -6.26 -9.94
CA ALA A 237 -9.64 -7.33 -10.83
C ALA A 237 -11.15 -7.28 -11.00
N ASP A 238 -11.65 -7.82 -12.11
CA ASP A 238 -13.07 -8.05 -12.30
C ASP A 238 -13.36 -9.42 -12.94
N ALA A 239 -14.62 -9.81 -12.95
CA ALA A 239 -15.07 -11.07 -13.52
C ALA A 239 -14.96 -11.12 -15.05
N ASN A 240 -14.75 -9.97 -15.72
CA ASN A 240 -14.55 -9.88 -17.16
C ASN A 240 -13.10 -10.17 -17.58
N GLY A 241 -12.21 -10.48 -16.62
CA GLY A 241 -10.81 -10.78 -16.86
C GLY A 241 -9.90 -9.55 -16.77
N GLY A 242 -10.44 -8.39 -16.38
CA GLY A 242 -9.66 -7.20 -16.10
C GLY A 242 -8.72 -7.44 -14.91
N ALA A 243 -7.47 -7.00 -15.05
CA ALA A 243 -6.45 -7.03 -13.98
C ALA A 243 -5.53 -5.81 -14.09
N GLY A 244 -5.22 -5.17 -12.97
CA GLY A 244 -4.31 -4.03 -12.91
C GLY A 244 -3.65 -3.89 -11.56
N VAL A 245 -2.44 -3.32 -11.54
CA VAL A 245 -1.64 -3.06 -10.33
C VAL A 245 -1.08 -1.65 -10.39
N TRP A 246 -1.24 -0.89 -9.31
CA TRP A 246 -0.73 0.48 -9.20
C TRP A 246 -0.08 0.72 -7.85
N MET A 247 0.97 1.52 -7.86
CA MET A 247 1.55 2.11 -6.66
C MET A 247 0.71 3.31 -6.24
N ILE A 248 0.28 3.35 -4.97
CA ILE A 248 -0.50 4.45 -4.40
C ILE A 248 -0.04 4.76 -2.96
N ASP A 249 -0.58 5.83 -2.36
CA ASP A 249 -0.32 6.23 -0.96
C ASP A 249 1.13 6.68 -0.68
N PHE A 250 1.55 7.76 -1.31
CA PHE A 250 2.91 8.31 -1.18
C PHE A 250 3.09 9.32 -0.04
N GLY A 251 2.15 9.42 0.87
CA GLY A 251 2.16 10.44 1.95
C GLY A 251 3.33 10.33 2.95
N ILE A 252 4.06 9.21 2.97
CA ILE A 252 5.28 9.04 3.79
C ILE A 252 6.52 8.83 2.90
N THR A 253 6.36 8.87 1.59
CA THR A 253 7.46 8.80 0.64
C THR A 253 8.35 10.05 0.77
N ARG A 254 9.65 9.88 0.81
CA ARG A 254 10.64 10.95 1.04
C ARG A 254 11.85 10.74 0.15
N VAL A 255 12.57 11.82 -0.12
CA VAL A 255 13.88 11.75 -0.77
C VAL A 255 14.82 10.90 0.10
N GLY A 256 15.45 9.92 -0.51
CA GLY A 256 16.43 9.02 0.09
C GLY A 256 17.76 9.70 0.43
N PRO A 257 18.75 8.94 0.92
CA PRO A 257 20.11 9.44 1.12
C PRO A 257 20.80 9.77 -0.20
N GLU A 258 21.89 10.54 -0.12
CA GLU A 258 22.78 10.73 -1.25
C GLU A 258 23.36 9.37 -1.70
N GLY A 259 23.29 9.07 -2.99
CA GLY A 259 23.64 7.76 -3.55
C GLY A 259 22.46 6.83 -3.76
N GLY A 260 21.26 7.19 -3.27
CA GLY A 260 20.01 6.45 -3.49
C GLY A 260 19.85 5.25 -2.56
N LEU A 261 18.83 4.44 -2.85
CA LEU A 261 18.42 3.23 -2.13
C LEU A 261 18.39 2.04 -3.08
N GLN A 262 18.67 0.84 -2.57
CA GLN A 262 18.61 -0.41 -3.33
C GLN A 262 17.24 -1.10 -3.21
N HIS A 263 16.54 -0.89 -2.09
CA HIS A 263 15.23 -1.46 -1.76
C HIS A 263 15.18 -2.98 -1.60
N ASP A 264 16.28 -3.69 -1.86
CA ASP A 264 16.40 -5.15 -1.76
C ASP A 264 17.44 -5.61 -0.72
N VAL A 265 18.01 -4.68 0.04
CA VAL A 265 18.87 -4.97 1.20
C VAL A 265 18.08 -4.88 2.50
N PRO A 266 18.47 -5.65 3.55
CA PRO A 266 17.85 -5.56 4.85
C PRO A 266 17.97 -4.17 5.47
N TRP A 267 16.88 -3.69 6.05
CA TRP A 267 16.93 -2.45 6.83
C TRP A 267 17.72 -2.62 8.12
N VAL A 268 18.62 -1.68 8.36
CA VAL A 268 19.25 -1.43 9.66
C VAL A 268 19.18 0.08 9.93
N LEU A 269 19.08 0.47 11.19
CA LEU A 269 18.99 1.88 11.56
C LEU A 269 20.16 2.68 10.96
N GLY A 270 19.86 3.72 10.21
CA GLY A 270 20.81 4.61 9.53
C GLY A 270 20.98 4.36 8.03
N ASN A 271 20.55 3.21 7.49
CA ASN A 271 20.65 2.95 6.04
C ASN A 271 19.41 3.38 5.25
N ARG A 272 18.30 3.67 5.92
CA ARG A 272 17.01 4.10 5.36
C ARG A 272 16.38 3.14 4.33
N GLU A 273 16.93 1.94 4.15
CA GLU A 273 16.33 0.93 3.28
C GLU A 273 14.92 0.56 3.71
N ASP A 274 14.03 0.36 2.76
CA ASP A 274 12.62 0.09 3.01
C ASP A 274 12.21 -1.35 2.71
N GLY A 275 13.03 -2.10 1.96
CA GLY A 275 12.79 -3.48 1.59
C GLY A 275 11.63 -3.66 0.60
N TYR A 276 11.27 -2.63 -0.17
CA TYR A 276 10.19 -2.69 -1.15
C TYR A 276 10.37 -3.81 -2.16
N MET A 277 11.58 -3.95 -2.73
CA MET A 277 11.90 -4.98 -3.72
C MET A 277 11.96 -6.38 -3.11
N ILE A 278 12.32 -6.51 -1.82
CA ILE A 278 12.18 -7.77 -1.08
C ILE A 278 10.71 -8.20 -1.07
N GLY A 279 9.83 -7.26 -0.72
CA GLY A 279 8.38 -7.47 -0.70
C GLY A 279 7.82 -7.83 -2.07
N LEU A 280 8.24 -7.10 -3.12
CA LEU A 280 7.78 -7.32 -4.49
C LEU A 280 8.14 -8.72 -4.99
N ALA A 281 9.38 -9.16 -4.79
CA ALA A 281 9.83 -10.50 -5.19
C ALA A 281 9.04 -11.62 -4.50
N ARG A 282 8.83 -11.50 -3.18
CA ARG A 282 8.05 -12.49 -2.40
C ARG A 282 6.57 -12.48 -2.72
N LEU A 283 6.00 -11.31 -2.99
CA LEU A 283 4.61 -11.18 -3.42
C LEU A 283 4.40 -11.81 -4.80
N THR A 284 5.32 -11.58 -5.73
CA THR A 284 5.28 -12.22 -7.07
C THR A 284 5.32 -13.75 -6.95
N ALA A 285 6.14 -14.28 -6.04
CA ALA A 285 6.23 -15.72 -5.79
C ALA A 285 4.96 -16.32 -5.12
N ALA A 286 4.15 -15.50 -4.45
CA ALA A 286 2.91 -15.92 -3.79
C ALA A 286 1.70 -15.98 -4.75
N TRP A 287 1.77 -15.29 -5.88
CA TRP A 287 0.75 -15.33 -6.95
C TRP A 287 0.88 -16.58 -7.83
#